data_8d2d8be44ce61822788db4c0de07c860
#
_entry.id   8d2d8be44ce61822788db4c0de07c860
#
_cell.length_a   1.000
_cell.length_b   1.000
_cell.length_c   1.000
_cell.angle_alpha   90.00
_cell.angle_beta   90.00
_cell.angle_gamma   90.00
#
_symmetry.space_group_name_H-M   'P 1'
#
loop_
_entity.id
_entity.type
_entity.pdbx_description
1 polymer ?
#
loop_
_entity_poly.entity_id
_entity_poly.type
_entity_poly.pdbx_seq_one_letter_code
_entity_poly.pdbx_strand_id
1 'polypeptide(L)'
;YRDGKIESTVIKQIPNGMEKVGEYYYWDIRKIFDGFIETLKSIVDSGEKIDSIGICRWGVDFAMFDSNGEMIQNPLCYRNTIGERVLASLSEDEKKKMFYQTGILCDKINSVYMLAGMNEEFSDVMEKADKCLMVPDVLNYFLTGKMVNEPSELSTTQLMDVKEKKISSEICEKFKISEKLFSELGVHGTKIGDIKKEVLRKLGIDYEIPIIC
;
A
#
# COMPACT_ATOMS: atom_id res chain seq x y z
N TYR A 1 16.46 -18.32 -10.60
CA TYR A 1 16.58 -18.64 -12.01
C TYR A 1 17.69 -19.68 -12.16
N ARG A 2 17.33 -20.94 -12.42
CA ARG A 2 18.30 -22.04 -12.51
C ARG A 2 18.19 -22.70 -13.88
N ASP A 3 19.30 -22.87 -14.59
CA ASP A 3 19.36 -23.48 -15.92
C ASP A 3 18.37 -22.91 -16.95
N GLY A 4 18.18 -21.59 -16.95
CA GLY A 4 17.23 -20.91 -17.85
C GLY A 4 15.75 -21.05 -17.47
N LYS A 5 15.44 -21.59 -16.28
CA LYS A 5 14.06 -21.74 -15.79
C LYS A 5 13.84 -20.96 -14.50
N ILE A 6 12.62 -20.43 -14.36
CA ILE A 6 12.17 -19.85 -13.10
C ILE A 6 11.73 -21.00 -12.19
N GLU A 7 12.36 -21.11 -11.03
CA GLU A 7 11.91 -21.99 -9.96
C GLU A 7 11.25 -21.13 -8.88
N SER A 8 10.13 -21.57 -8.33
CA SER A 8 9.45 -20.90 -7.23
C SER A 8 9.27 -21.84 -6.06
N THR A 9 9.56 -21.35 -4.86
CA THR A 9 9.40 -22.10 -3.62
C THR A 9 8.66 -21.24 -2.61
N VAL A 10 7.61 -21.82 -1.99
CA VAL A 10 6.94 -21.17 -0.85
C VAL A 10 7.76 -21.42 0.40
N ILE A 11 8.36 -20.39 0.94
CA ILE A 11 9.18 -20.49 2.17
C ILE A 11 8.29 -20.54 3.40
N LYS A 12 7.31 -19.63 3.50
CA LYS A 12 6.42 -19.51 4.67
C LYS A 12 5.08 -18.93 4.26
N GLN A 13 4.03 -19.39 4.90
CA GLN A 13 2.72 -18.74 4.91
C GLN A 13 2.46 -18.20 6.30
N ILE A 14 2.12 -16.92 6.41
CA ILE A 14 1.88 -16.26 7.68
C ILE A 14 0.37 -16.07 7.82
N PRO A 15 -0.27 -16.63 8.87
CA PRO A 15 -1.67 -16.37 9.15
C PRO A 15 -1.88 -14.88 9.35
N ASN A 16 -2.84 -14.33 8.61
CA ASN A 16 -3.22 -12.93 8.68
C ASN A 16 -4.72 -12.81 8.94
N GLY A 17 -5.11 -11.84 9.77
CA GLY A 17 -6.49 -11.58 10.11
C GLY A 17 -6.69 -10.12 10.49
N MET A 18 -7.93 -9.69 10.38
CA MET A 18 -8.35 -8.35 10.79
C MET A 18 -8.51 -8.30 12.30
N GLU A 19 -8.10 -7.20 12.90
CA GLU A 19 -8.36 -6.89 14.31
C GLU A 19 -9.53 -5.91 14.41
N LYS A 20 -10.50 -6.22 15.28
CA LYS A 20 -11.63 -5.32 15.52
C LYS A 20 -11.31 -4.40 16.69
N VAL A 21 -11.32 -3.09 16.44
CA VAL A 21 -11.16 -2.05 17.45
C VAL A 21 -12.40 -1.14 17.39
N GLY A 22 -13.23 -1.16 18.43
CA GLY A 22 -14.52 -0.48 18.39
C GLY A 22 -15.42 -1.06 17.31
N GLU A 23 -15.88 -0.23 16.39
CA GLU A 23 -16.75 -0.62 15.28
C GLU A 23 -15.96 -0.99 14.00
N TYR A 24 -14.66 -0.72 13.95
CA TYR A 24 -13.84 -0.83 12.74
C TYR A 24 -12.89 -2.01 12.79
N TYR A 25 -12.54 -2.49 11.60
CA TYR A 25 -11.55 -3.54 11.38
C TYR A 25 -10.25 -2.93 10.84
N TYR A 26 -9.12 -3.40 11.38
CA TYR A 26 -7.78 -2.95 11.03
C TYR A 26 -6.89 -4.12 10.65
N TRP A 27 -5.84 -3.84 9.87
CA TRP A 27 -4.74 -4.75 9.64
C TRP A 27 -3.58 -4.42 10.60
N ASP A 28 -3.10 -5.39 11.37
CA ASP A 28 -1.87 -5.22 12.14
C ASP A 28 -0.67 -5.30 11.19
N ILE A 29 -0.33 -4.17 10.58
CA ILE A 29 0.74 -4.09 9.58
C ILE A 29 2.13 -4.33 10.20
N ARG A 30 2.32 -4.02 11.49
CA ARG A 30 3.58 -4.29 12.17
C ARG A 30 3.80 -5.76 12.38
N LYS A 31 2.79 -6.50 12.78
CA LYS A 31 2.82 -7.96 12.90
C LYS A 31 3.08 -8.64 11.55
N ILE A 32 2.47 -8.12 10.46
CA ILE A 32 2.73 -8.60 9.10
C ILE A 32 4.20 -8.39 8.75
N PHE A 33 4.73 -7.20 9.01
CA PHE A 33 6.12 -6.86 8.76
C PHE A 33 7.09 -7.72 9.59
N ASP A 34 6.81 -7.94 10.86
CA ASP A 34 7.63 -8.81 11.73
C ASP A 34 7.68 -10.24 11.18
N GLY A 35 6.54 -10.80 10.77
CA GLY A 35 6.50 -12.13 10.14
C GLY A 35 7.26 -12.18 8.80
N PHE A 36 7.27 -11.08 8.05
CA PHE A 36 8.08 -10.94 6.84
C PHE A 36 9.59 -10.95 7.18
N ILE A 37 10.02 -10.18 8.19
CA ILE A 37 11.42 -10.17 8.67
C ILE A 37 11.86 -11.54 9.17
N GLU A 38 11.01 -12.25 9.93
CA GLU A 38 11.29 -13.62 10.36
C GLU A 38 11.49 -14.57 9.17
N THR A 39 10.69 -14.39 8.10
CA THR A 39 10.82 -15.20 6.88
C THR A 39 12.15 -14.91 6.17
N LEU A 40 12.52 -13.64 6.01
CA LEU A 40 13.83 -13.26 5.45
C LEU A 40 14.97 -13.84 6.29
N LYS A 41 14.86 -13.78 7.61
CA LYS A 41 15.85 -14.37 8.52
C LYS A 41 16.01 -15.87 8.29
N SER A 42 14.91 -16.61 8.13
CA SER A 42 14.98 -18.05 7.86
C SER A 42 15.66 -18.39 6.54
N ILE A 43 15.52 -17.55 5.51
CA ILE A 43 16.23 -17.70 4.23
C ILE A 43 17.74 -17.51 4.44
N VAL A 44 18.13 -16.46 5.15
CA VAL A 44 19.54 -16.17 5.44
C VAL A 44 20.18 -17.28 6.28
N ASP A 45 19.48 -17.75 7.30
CA ASP A 45 19.95 -18.82 8.18
C ASP A 45 20.11 -20.17 7.46
N SER A 46 19.40 -20.38 6.34
CA SER A 46 19.61 -21.55 5.47
C SER A 46 20.84 -21.45 4.56
N GLY A 47 21.57 -20.33 4.61
CA GLY A 47 22.74 -20.07 3.78
C GLY A 47 22.42 -19.54 2.37
N GLU A 48 21.16 -19.25 2.09
CA GLU A 48 20.76 -18.70 0.80
C GLU A 48 21.00 -17.17 0.77
N LYS A 49 21.44 -16.68 -0.38
CA LYS A 49 21.64 -15.25 -0.62
C LYS A 49 20.38 -14.64 -1.20
N ILE A 50 19.99 -13.47 -0.69
CA ILE A 50 18.87 -12.69 -1.23
C ILE A 50 19.46 -11.61 -2.16
N ASP A 51 19.17 -11.69 -3.46
CA ASP A 51 19.68 -10.74 -4.45
C ASP A 51 18.76 -9.52 -4.61
N SER A 52 17.45 -9.66 -4.42
CA SER A 52 16.48 -8.57 -4.44
C SER A 52 15.16 -8.99 -3.80
N ILE A 53 14.33 -8.01 -3.44
CA ILE A 53 12.97 -8.23 -2.93
C ILE A 53 11.99 -7.38 -3.72
N GLY A 54 10.88 -7.99 -4.14
CA GLY A 54 9.69 -7.32 -4.65
C GLY A 54 8.49 -7.66 -3.79
N ILE A 55 7.69 -6.65 -3.45
CA ILE A 55 6.45 -6.83 -2.67
C ILE A 55 5.28 -6.51 -3.59
N CYS A 56 4.33 -7.43 -3.68
CA CYS A 56 3.18 -7.27 -4.56
C CYS A 56 1.90 -7.84 -3.94
N ARG A 57 0.76 -7.40 -4.49
CA ARG A 57 -0.59 -7.87 -4.18
C ARG A 57 -1.09 -7.53 -2.80
N TRP A 58 -1.69 -6.41 -2.68
CA TRP A 58 -2.60 -6.00 -1.59
C TRP A 58 -3.24 -4.66 -1.98
N GLY A 59 -4.09 -4.69 -3.00
CA GLY A 59 -4.78 -3.49 -3.46
C GLY A 59 -5.78 -2.94 -2.44
N VAL A 60 -6.19 -1.72 -2.66
CA VAL A 60 -7.22 -0.92 -1.98
C VAL A 60 -6.93 -0.50 -0.55
N ASP A 61 -6.23 -1.29 0.25
CA ASP A 61 -5.88 -0.92 1.63
C ASP A 61 -4.64 -0.01 1.69
N PHE A 62 -4.66 0.94 2.59
CA PHE A 62 -3.62 1.97 2.71
C PHE A 62 -3.42 2.41 4.17
N ALA A 63 -2.26 2.97 4.45
CA ALA A 63 -1.94 3.64 5.72
C ALA A 63 -1.66 5.12 5.53
N MET A 64 -2.01 5.91 6.55
CA MET A 64 -1.70 7.33 6.64
C MET A 64 -0.46 7.56 7.49
N PHE A 65 0.40 8.46 7.03
CA PHE A 65 1.63 8.87 7.70
C PHE A 65 1.60 10.36 7.97
N ASP A 66 2.15 10.76 9.10
CA ASP A 66 2.31 12.17 9.44
C ASP A 66 3.56 12.78 8.77
N SER A 67 3.80 14.08 8.99
CA SER A 67 4.94 14.81 8.45
C SER A 67 6.32 14.35 8.98
N ASN A 68 6.34 13.55 10.05
CA ASN A 68 7.57 12.94 10.58
C ASN A 68 7.83 11.56 9.94
N GLY A 69 6.92 11.06 9.11
CA GLY A 69 6.98 9.73 8.52
C GLY A 69 6.53 8.63 9.48
N GLU A 70 5.82 8.98 10.55
CA GLU A 70 5.25 8.01 11.47
C GLU A 70 3.83 7.60 11.01
N MET A 71 3.56 6.31 11.02
CA MET A 71 2.24 5.78 10.70
C MET A 71 1.25 6.18 11.80
N ILE A 72 0.19 6.93 11.45
CA ILE A 72 -0.76 7.53 12.38
C ILE A 72 -1.58 6.44 13.10
N GLN A 73 -2.02 5.44 12.35
CA GLN A 73 -2.75 4.27 12.87
C GLN A 73 -2.55 3.07 11.95
N ASN A 74 -2.90 1.88 12.41
CA ASN A 74 -2.96 0.70 11.55
C ASN A 74 -3.93 0.91 10.39
N PRO A 75 -3.65 0.36 9.19
CA PRO A 75 -4.55 0.44 8.04
C PRO A 75 -5.96 -0.05 8.35
N LEU A 76 -6.96 0.75 8.00
CA LEU A 76 -8.35 0.29 7.99
C LEU A 76 -8.51 -0.80 6.93
N CYS A 77 -9.21 -1.87 7.28
CA CYS A 77 -9.49 -2.96 6.34
C CYS A 77 -10.57 -2.55 5.34
N TYR A 78 -10.42 -2.92 4.07
CA TYR A 78 -11.40 -2.70 3.00
C TYR A 78 -12.80 -3.25 3.27
N ARG A 79 -12.95 -4.11 4.28
CA ARG A 79 -14.25 -4.67 4.70
C ARG A 79 -15.06 -3.73 5.60
N ASN A 80 -14.49 -2.61 6.00
CA ASN A 80 -15.26 -1.56 6.67
C ASN A 80 -16.28 -0.94 5.72
N THR A 81 -17.34 -0.40 6.29
CA THR A 81 -18.46 0.18 5.53
C THR A 81 -18.32 1.69 5.28
N ILE A 82 -17.18 2.28 5.64
CA ILE A 82 -16.90 3.71 5.57
C ILE A 82 -17.22 4.30 4.19
N GLY A 83 -16.78 3.60 3.12
CA GLY A 83 -17.00 4.07 1.74
C GLY A 83 -18.39 3.78 1.15
N GLU A 84 -19.21 2.96 1.80
CA GLU A 84 -20.51 2.53 1.23
C GLU A 84 -21.45 3.70 0.99
N ARG A 85 -21.57 4.62 1.95
CA ARG A 85 -22.43 5.81 1.86
C ARG A 85 -21.96 6.74 0.73
N VAL A 86 -20.66 6.93 0.60
CA VAL A 86 -20.08 7.76 -0.46
C VAL A 86 -20.39 7.16 -1.82
N LEU A 87 -20.14 5.85 -2.02
CA LEU A 87 -20.46 5.17 -3.27
C LEU A 87 -21.97 5.22 -3.59
N ALA A 88 -22.83 5.04 -2.58
CA ALA A 88 -24.27 5.05 -2.76
C ALA A 88 -24.82 6.44 -3.16
N SER A 89 -24.11 7.52 -2.89
CA SER A 89 -24.48 8.87 -3.28
C SER A 89 -24.22 9.18 -4.76
N LEU A 90 -23.45 8.33 -5.46
CA LEU A 90 -23.12 8.55 -6.87
C LEU A 90 -24.22 8.06 -7.80
N SER A 91 -24.55 8.89 -8.80
CA SER A 91 -25.40 8.49 -9.93
C SER A 91 -24.69 7.47 -10.83
N GLU A 92 -25.47 6.74 -11.63
CA GLU A 92 -24.90 5.78 -12.60
C GLU A 92 -24.02 6.47 -13.66
N ASP A 93 -24.32 7.71 -14.05
CA ASP A 93 -23.50 8.45 -15.01
C ASP A 93 -22.16 8.88 -14.40
N GLU A 94 -22.13 9.25 -13.12
CA GLU A 94 -20.88 9.51 -12.40
C GLU A 94 -20.03 8.26 -12.28
N LYS A 95 -20.61 7.11 -11.93
CA LYS A 95 -19.90 5.82 -11.88
C LYS A 95 -19.33 5.44 -13.25
N LYS A 96 -20.10 5.61 -14.34
CA LYS A 96 -19.60 5.41 -15.70
C LYS A 96 -18.44 6.32 -16.04
N LYS A 97 -18.55 7.62 -15.71
CA LYS A 97 -17.46 8.58 -15.93
C LYS A 97 -16.18 8.16 -15.21
N MET A 98 -16.29 7.80 -13.94
CA MET A 98 -15.15 7.30 -13.15
C MET A 98 -14.55 6.02 -13.76
N PHE A 99 -15.38 5.08 -14.19
CA PHE A 99 -14.91 3.87 -14.87
C PHE A 99 -14.13 4.19 -16.16
N TYR A 100 -14.64 5.06 -17.02
CA TYR A 100 -13.95 5.44 -18.26
C TYR A 100 -12.64 6.18 -18.03
N GLN A 101 -12.54 6.90 -16.93
CA GLN A 101 -11.33 7.63 -16.57
C GLN A 101 -10.28 6.72 -15.92
N THR A 102 -10.71 5.83 -15.04
CA THR A 102 -9.79 5.02 -14.19
C THR A 102 -9.61 3.58 -14.66
N GLY A 103 -10.51 3.07 -15.51
CA GLY A 103 -10.54 1.64 -15.86
C GLY A 103 -11.01 0.71 -14.75
N ILE A 104 -11.38 1.23 -13.58
CA ILE A 104 -11.75 0.47 -12.39
C ILE A 104 -13.26 0.55 -12.16
N LEU A 105 -13.91 -0.59 -11.96
CA LEU A 105 -15.32 -0.63 -11.57
C LEU A 105 -15.52 0.01 -10.20
N CYS A 106 -16.59 0.80 -10.07
CA CYS A 106 -16.95 1.39 -8.79
C CYS A 106 -17.43 0.31 -7.82
N ASP A 107 -16.65 0.08 -6.79
CA ASP A 107 -16.98 -0.85 -5.70
C ASP A 107 -16.65 -0.17 -4.36
N LYS A 108 -17.40 -0.48 -3.32
CA LYS A 108 -17.23 0.08 -1.96
C LYS A 108 -15.84 -0.14 -1.38
N ILE A 109 -15.11 -1.14 -1.89
CA ILE A 109 -13.75 -1.46 -1.44
C ILE A 109 -12.69 -0.50 -2.02
N ASN A 110 -13.00 0.26 -3.09
CA ASN A 110 -12.02 1.14 -3.69
C ASN A 110 -11.65 2.26 -2.73
N SER A 111 -10.37 2.52 -2.62
CA SER A 111 -9.80 3.44 -1.61
C SER A 111 -10.37 4.86 -1.69
N VAL A 112 -10.76 5.33 -2.88
CA VAL A 112 -11.35 6.67 -3.08
C VAL A 112 -12.56 6.89 -2.19
N TYR A 113 -13.44 5.88 -2.04
CA TYR A 113 -14.63 6.02 -1.22
C TYR A 113 -14.32 5.93 0.27
N MET A 114 -13.35 5.10 0.65
CA MET A 114 -12.87 5.03 2.04
C MET A 114 -12.20 6.34 2.44
N LEU A 115 -11.31 6.89 1.61
CA LEU A 115 -10.65 8.18 1.85
C LEU A 115 -11.67 9.31 2.00
N ALA A 116 -12.68 9.36 1.12
CA ALA A 116 -13.74 10.35 1.19
C ALA A 116 -14.57 10.22 2.48
N GLY A 117 -14.91 9.00 2.88
CA GLY A 117 -15.63 8.77 4.14
C GLY A 117 -14.79 9.08 5.38
N MET A 118 -13.47 8.84 5.33
CA MET A 118 -12.56 9.18 6.42
C MET A 118 -12.49 10.70 6.69
N ASN A 119 -12.74 11.57 5.71
CA ASN A 119 -12.82 13.00 5.94
C ASN A 119 -13.87 13.38 7.00
N GLU A 120 -14.92 12.56 7.14
CA GLU A 120 -15.99 12.77 8.13
C GLU A 120 -15.77 11.93 9.40
N GLU A 121 -15.45 10.65 9.25
CA GLU A 121 -15.43 9.69 10.36
C GLU A 121 -14.06 9.65 11.08
N PHE A 122 -12.98 10.07 10.42
CA PHE A 122 -11.59 10.07 10.91
C PHE A 122 -10.90 11.40 10.61
N SER A 123 -11.61 12.51 10.83
CA SER A 123 -11.09 13.86 10.51
C SER A 123 -9.76 14.17 11.19
N ASP A 124 -9.57 13.71 12.42
CA ASP A 124 -8.32 13.88 13.19
C ASP A 124 -7.13 13.12 12.57
N VAL A 125 -7.38 11.98 11.92
CA VAL A 125 -6.36 11.25 11.15
C VAL A 125 -6.06 11.98 9.85
N MET A 126 -7.11 12.43 9.12
CA MET A 126 -6.97 13.13 7.85
C MET A 126 -6.26 14.47 7.99
N GLU A 127 -6.49 15.21 9.08
CA GLU A 127 -5.83 16.48 9.38
C GLU A 127 -4.32 16.32 9.65
N LYS A 128 -3.91 15.20 10.24
CA LYS A 128 -2.50 14.90 10.53
C LYS A 128 -1.78 14.25 9.35
N ALA A 129 -2.52 13.72 8.38
CA ALA A 129 -1.95 12.98 7.27
C ALA A 129 -1.16 13.86 6.32
N ASP A 130 0.11 13.51 6.10
CA ASP A 130 0.98 14.08 5.07
C ASP A 130 1.13 13.14 3.89
N LYS A 131 1.18 11.82 4.13
CA LYS A 131 1.31 10.79 3.09
C LYS A 131 0.35 9.64 3.26
N CYS A 132 -0.03 9.07 2.11
CA CYS A 132 -0.84 7.86 1.97
C CYS A 132 -0.04 6.83 1.17
N LEU A 133 0.22 5.67 1.76
CA LEU A 133 0.90 4.56 1.11
C LEU A 133 -0.01 3.34 1.06
N MET A 134 -0.05 2.65 -0.09
CA MET A 134 -0.72 1.35 -0.19
C MET A 134 0.02 0.32 0.67
N VAL A 135 -0.66 -0.74 1.12
CA VAL A 135 -0.04 -1.71 2.05
C VAL A 135 1.31 -2.26 1.55
N PRO A 136 1.51 -2.65 0.29
CA PRO A 136 2.84 -3.04 -0.20
C PRO A 136 3.88 -1.92 -0.10
N ASP A 137 3.47 -0.67 -0.36
CA ASP A 137 4.35 0.49 -0.27
C ASP A 137 4.74 0.81 1.19
N VAL A 138 3.83 0.53 2.16
CA VAL A 138 4.14 0.61 3.60
C VAL A 138 5.28 -0.35 3.96
N LEU A 139 5.22 -1.59 3.47
CA LEU A 139 6.27 -2.58 3.72
C LEU A 139 7.59 -2.18 3.05
N ASN A 140 7.54 -1.66 1.82
CA ASN A 140 8.68 -1.08 1.13
C ASN A 140 9.30 0.08 1.92
N TYR A 141 8.46 0.98 2.45
CA TYR A 141 8.89 2.09 3.30
C TYR A 141 9.55 1.60 4.59
N PHE A 142 8.98 0.61 5.26
CA PHE A 142 9.57 0.03 6.47
C PHE A 142 10.96 -0.58 6.19
N LEU A 143 11.16 -1.16 5.03
CA LEU A 143 12.44 -1.72 4.61
C LEU A 143 13.47 -0.64 4.22
N THR A 144 13.05 0.37 3.45
CA THR A 144 13.97 1.29 2.76
C THR A 144 14.04 2.68 3.39
N GLY A 145 12.98 3.12 4.08
CA GLY A 145 12.79 4.51 4.51
C GLY A 145 12.36 5.45 3.39
N LYS A 146 12.01 4.94 2.20
CA LYS A 146 11.54 5.76 1.07
C LYS A 146 10.05 5.57 0.84
N MET A 147 9.32 6.68 0.79
CA MET A 147 7.91 6.72 0.46
C MET A 147 7.73 6.84 -1.06
N VAL A 148 7.32 5.76 -1.70
CA VAL A 148 7.04 5.67 -3.14
C VAL A 148 5.72 4.95 -3.30
N ASN A 149 4.85 5.43 -4.17
CA ASN A 149 3.62 4.71 -4.53
C ASN A 149 3.85 3.86 -5.78
N GLU A 150 3.61 2.57 -5.68
CA GLU A 150 3.68 1.65 -6.81
C GLU A 150 2.43 1.85 -7.70
N PRO A 151 2.60 2.12 -9.02
CA PRO A 151 1.47 2.53 -9.87
C PRO A 151 0.34 1.50 -9.99
N SER A 152 0.64 0.19 -10.03
CA SER A 152 -0.42 -0.82 -10.15
C SER A 152 -1.23 -0.97 -8.87
N GLU A 153 -0.60 -0.88 -7.71
CA GLU A 153 -1.28 -0.86 -6.41
C GLU A 153 -2.11 0.42 -6.29
N LEU A 154 -1.52 1.57 -6.62
CA LEU A 154 -2.23 2.84 -6.57
C LEU A 154 -3.42 2.91 -7.54
N SER A 155 -3.36 2.20 -8.69
CA SER A 155 -4.49 2.12 -9.61
C SER A 155 -5.75 1.54 -8.97
N THR A 156 -5.60 0.63 -7.99
CA THR A 156 -6.73 0.00 -7.28
C THR A 156 -7.53 0.97 -6.43
N THR A 157 -6.96 2.15 -6.15
CA THR A 157 -7.66 3.22 -5.41
C THR A 157 -8.83 3.82 -6.16
N GLN A 158 -8.88 3.65 -7.50
CA GLN A 158 -9.79 4.38 -8.40
C GLN A 158 -9.52 5.90 -8.44
N LEU A 159 -8.28 6.32 -8.12
CA LEU A 159 -7.84 7.72 -8.20
C LEU A 159 -6.96 8.01 -9.42
N MET A 160 -6.43 6.98 -10.09
CA MET A 160 -5.54 7.16 -11.24
C MET A 160 -6.31 7.29 -12.55
N ASP A 161 -5.94 8.30 -13.34
CA ASP A 161 -6.31 8.37 -14.76
C ASP A 161 -5.43 7.39 -15.55
N VAL A 162 -6.07 6.42 -16.22
CA VAL A 162 -5.34 5.35 -16.95
C VAL A 162 -4.64 5.86 -18.21
N LYS A 163 -5.09 6.95 -18.81
CA LYS A 163 -4.49 7.54 -20.01
C LYS A 163 -3.29 8.39 -19.65
N GLU A 164 -3.46 9.25 -18.64
CA GLU A 164 -2.44 10.17 -18.17
C GLU A 164 -1.42 9.48 -17.25
N LYS A 165 -1.74 8.28 -16.72
CA LYS A 165 -0.91 7.50 -15.77
C LYS A 165 -0.49 8.32 -14.55
N LYS A 166 -1.40 9.11 -14.02
CA LYS A 166 -1.21 9.97 -12.84
C LYS A 166 -2.49 10.04 -12.01
N ILE A 167 -2.39 10.55 -10.80
CA ILE A 167 -3.55 10.87 -9.97
C ILE A 167 -4.44 11.87 -10.70
N SER A 168 -5.74 11.62 -10.69
CA SER A 168 -6.74 12.50 -11.30
C SER A 168 -7.12 13.63 -10.35
N SER A 169 -6.71 14.85 -10.69
CA SER A 169 -7.10 16.05 -9.93
C SER A 169 -8.62 16.21 -9.86
N GLU A 170 -9.33 15.87 -10.95
CA GLU A 170 -10.80 15.95 -10.99
C GLU A 170 -11.46 15.01 -9.97
N ILE A 171 -10.97 13.77 -9.85
CA ILE A 171 -11.50 12.81 -8.88
C ILE A 171 -11.12 13.24 -7.46
N CYS A 172 -9.89 13.68 -7.25
CA CYS A 172 -9.43 14.17 -5.96
C CYS A 172 -10.26 15.36 -5.48
N GLU A 173 -10.52 16.34 -6.33
CA GLU A 173 -11.36 17.50 -6.02
C GLU A 173 -12.80 17.08 -5.68
N LYS A 174 -13.41 16.20 -6.49
CA LYS A 174 -14.76 15.68 -6.28
C LYS A 174 -14.93 15.07 -4.89
N PHE A 175 -13.96 14.30 -4.45
CA PHE A 175 -14.01 13.58 -3.17
C PHE A 175 -13.27 14.29 -2.02
N LYS A 176 -12.79 15.51 -2.25
CA LYS A 176 -12.04 16.32 -1.26
C LYS A 176 -10.81 15.59 -0.72
N ILE A 177 -10.10 14.89 -1.60
CA ILE A 177 -8.87 14.17 -1.30
C ILE A 177 -7.70 15.04 -1.77
N SER A 178 -6.71 15.27 -0.91
CA SER A 178 -5.52 16.03 -1.30
C SER A 178 -4.59 15.16 -2.15
N GLU A 179 -4.22 15.64 -3.35
CA GLU A 179 -3.22 14.96 -4.18
C GLU A 179 -1.83 14.89 -3.50
N LYS A 180 -1.54 15.78 -2.56
CA LYS A 180 -0.27 15.82 -1.80
C LYS A 180 -0.09 14.59 -0.90
N LEU A 181 -1.17 13.87 -0.59
CA LEU A 181 -1.11 12.60 0.14
C LEU A 181 -0.31 11.53 -0.62
N PHE A 182 -0.27 11.60 -1.95
CA PHE A 182 0.42 10.59 -2.75
C PHE A 182 1.86 11.01 -3.01
N SER A 183 2.75 10.05 -2.84
CA SER A 183 4.18 10.21 -3.05
C SER A 183 4.52 10.13 -4.55
N GLU A 184 5.80 10.26 -4.88
CA GLU A 184 6.30 10.01 -6.23
C GLU A 184 5.90 8.60 -6.69
N LEU A 185 5.48 8.50 -7.95
CA LEU A 185 5.17 7.20 -8.55
C LEU A 185 6.45 6.46 -8.89
N GLY A 186 6.52 5.22 -8.44
CA GLY A 186 7.60 4.31 -8.80
C GLY A 186 7.56 3.94 -10.28
N VAL A 187 8.66 3.38 -10.76
CA VAL A 187 8.75 2.81 -12.11
C VAL A 187 8.95 1.32 -12.00
N HIS A 188 8.05 0.53 -12.58
CA HIS A 188 8.11 -0.92 -12.53
C HIS A 188 9.48 -1.47 -12.94
N GLY A 189 9.99 -2.41 -12.17
CA GLY A 189 11.28 -3.05 -12.40
C GLY A 189 12.48 -2.20 -12.01
N THR A 190 12.29 -1.01 -11.43
CA THR A 190 13.39 -0.18 -10.96
C THR A 190 13.58 -0.28 -9.44
N LYS A 191 14.77 0.08 -8.99
CA LYS A 191 15.12 0.05 -7.57
C LYS A 191 14.48 1.22 -6.82
N ILE A 192 13.66 0.92 -5.82
CA ILE A 192 13.13 1.91 -4.85
C ILE A 192 14.26 2.37 -3.92
N GLY A 193 15.00 1.43 -3.36
CA GLY A 193 16.10 1.67 -2.44
C GLY A 193 16.73 0.37 -1.98
N ASP A 194 17.71 0.47 -1.10
CA ASP A 194 18.26 -0.68 -0.39
C ASP A 194 17.62 -0.83 0.97
N ILE A 195 17.62 -2.03 1.50
CA ILE A 195 17.20 -2.28 2.88
C ILE A 195 18.04 -1.45 3.84
N LYS A 196 17.39 -0.83 4.82
CA LYS A 196 18.05 -0.04 5.88
C LYS A 196 19.07 -0.88 6.65
N LYS A 197 20.21 -0.27 6.99
CA LYS A 197 21.28 -0.93 7.74
C LYS A 197 20.83 -1.57 9.05
N GLU A 198 19.85 -0.99 9.72
CA GLU A 198 19.28 -1.53 10.96
C GLU A 198 18.53 -2.85 10.73
N VAL A 199 17.83 -2.99 9.58
CA VAL A 199 17.13 -4.21 9.19
C VAL A 199 18.16 -5.27 8.76
N LEU A 200 19.16 -4.90 7.95
CA LEU A 200 20.25 -5.80 7.56
C LEU A 200 20.98 -6.38 8.78
N ARG A 201 21.27 -5.55 9.79
CA ARG A 201 21.86 -6.01 11.05
C ARG A 201 21.00 -7.02 11.80
N LYS A 202 19.67 -6.81 11.85
CA LYS A 202 18.73 -7.77 12.45
C LYS A 202 18.72 -9.10 11.70
N LEU A 203 18.89 -9.07 10.39
CA LEU A 203 18.96 -10.27 9.54
C LEU A 203 20.34 -10.96 9.61
N GLY A 204 21.39 -10.30 10.10
CA GLY A 204 22.77 -10.81 10.09
C GLY A 204 23.42 -10.72 8.72
N ILE A 205 23.02 -9.73 7.90
CA ILE A 205 23.49 -9.52 6.53
C ILE A 205 24.46 -8.34 6.48
N ASP A 206 25.55 -8.49 5.75
CA ASP A 206 26.60 -7.48 5.54
C ASP A 206 26.67 -6.94 4.10
N TYR A 207 25.72 -7.34 3.24
CA TYR A 207 25.60 -6.87 1.86
C TYR A 207 24.25 -6.14 1.64
N GLU A 208 24.19 -5.31 0.58
CA GLU A 208 23.01 -4.56 0.21
C GLU A 208 21.99 -5.46 -0.50
N ILE A 209 20.70 -5.26 -0.18
CA ILE A 209 19.59 -5.93 -0.84
C ILE A 209 18.67 -4.83 -1.41
N PRO A 210 18.56 -4.72 -2.75
CA PRO A 210 17.67 -3.77 -3.38
C PRO A 210 16.21 -4.21 -3.25
N ILE A 211 15.34 -3.23 -2.99
CA ILE A 211 13.89 -3.36 -3.10
C ILE A 211 13.47 -2.85 -4.47
N ILE A 212 12.73 -3.68 -5.18
CA ILE A 212 12.31 -3.40 -6.56
C ILE A 212 10.81 -3.04 -6.58
N CYS A 213 10.50 -1.99 -7.34
CA CYS A 213 9.13 -1.50 -7.59
C CYS A 213 8.36 -2.48 -8.48
#